data_2893342482ee96f517113ad38122e8b9
#
_entry.id   2893342482ee96f517113ad38122e8b9
#
_cell.length_a   1.000
_cell.length_b   1.000
_cell.length_c   1.000
_cell.angle_alpha   90.00
_cell.angle_beta   90.00
_cell.angle_gamma   90.00
#
_symmetry.space_group_name_H-M   'P 1'
#
loop_
_entity.id
_entity.type
_entity.pdbx_description
1 polymer ?
#
loop_
_entity_poly.entity_id
_entity_poly.type
_entity_poly.pdbx_seq_one_letter_code
_entity_poly.pdbx_strand_id
1 'polypeptide(L)'
;MKKDIQIRGNCQCCAREQAVVGGIMSKHGYTVAHGWFQGVCSGNHHQPMQFSRVETDRIVSEIRAEIPKLLAKAEQYKSGALKLESVLKRVLDIELKKWVDVKIAFADASWLEQRQAVDQVVWALKNKARSGELFANQLESTANKVHGTPLIEVAKKEVTPIRVGDKKLSKESGSVFTCFKVDGARVYWSATRASDGK
;
A
#
# COMPACT_ATOMS: atom_id res chain seq x y z
N MET A 1 -4.89 25.12 -29.99
CA MET A 1 -3.87 24.35 -29.24
C MET A 1 -4.39 22.94 -29.07
N LYS A 2 -3.65 21.89 -29.55
CA LYS A 2 -4.02 20.51 -29.28
C LYS A 2 -3.84 20.26 -27.77
N LYS A 3 -4.92 19.93 -27.05
CA LYS A 3 -4.81 19.51 -25.66
C LYS A 3 -3.97 18.22 -25.61
N ASP A 4 -2.91 18.22 -24.83
CA ASP A 4 -2.11 17.03 -24.59
C ASP A 4 -3.01 15.98 -23.90
N ILE A 5 -3.29 14.91 -24.60
CA ILE A 5 -4.16 13.82 -24.13
C ILE A 5 -3.27 12.74 -23.51
N GLN A 6 -3.63 12.24 -22.36
CA GLN A 6 -3.06 11.05 -21.73
C GLN A 6 -4.05 9.90 -21.84
N ILE A 7 -3.61 8.81 -22.41
CA ILE A 7 -4.39 7.56 -22.44
C ILE A 7 -4.19 6.82 -21.12
N ARG A 8 -5.26 6.33 -20.50
CA ARG A 8 -5.26 5.65 -19.22
C ARG A 8 -6.03 4.33 -19.28
N GLY A 9 -5.59 3.38 -18.45
CA GLY A 9 -6.25 2.09 -18.29
C GLY A 9 -6.01 1.52 -16.90
N ASN A 10 -6.68 0.43 -16.56
CA ASN A 10 -6.57 -0.21 -15.27
C ASN A 10 -5.46 -1.26 -15.27
N CYS A 11 -4.60 -1.20 -14.27
CA CYS A 11 -3.48 -2.12 -14.10
C CYS A 11 -3.96 -3.51 -13.64
N GLN A 12 -3.49 -4.56 -14.32
CA GLN A 12 -3.84 -5.95 -14.00
C GLN A 12 -3.39 -6.40 -12.59
N CYS A 13 -2.34 -5.77 -12.04
CA CYS A 13 -1.78 -6.18 -10.74
C CYS A 13 -2.33 -5.38 -9.54
N CYS A 14 -2.82 -4.16 -9.74
CA CYS A 14 -3.26 -3.31 -8.63
C CYS A 14 -4.63 -2.65 -8.83
N ALA A 15 -5.33 -2.95 -9.92
CA ALA A 15 -6.63 -2.42 -10.33
C ALA A 15 -6.69 -0.90 -10.57
N ARG A 16 -5.64 -0.14 -10.22
CA ARG A 16 -5.65 1.32 -10.32
C ARG A 16 -5.54 1.79 -11.76
N GLU A 17 -6.23 2.87 -12.05
CA GLU A 17 -6.12 3.58 -13.32
C GLU A 17 -4.76 4.29 -13.41
N GLN A 18 -4.01 4.00 -14.46
CA GLN A 18 -2.66 4.52 -14.71
C GLN A 18 -2.50 4.89 -16.20
N ALA A 19 -1.47 5.66 -16.51
CA ALA A 19 -1.15 5.98 -17.89
C ALA A 19 -0.76 4.74 -18.67
N VAL A 20 -1.15 4.69 -19.95
CA VAL A 20 -0.79 3.65 -20.92
C VAL A 20 0.12 4.29 -21.97
N VAL A 21 1.28 3.69 -22.21
CA VAL A 21 2.26 4.15 -23.19
C VAL A 21 2.65 2.96 -24.07
N GLY A 22 2.49 3.09 -25.38
CA GLY A 22 2.79 1.98 -26.30
C GLY A 22 1.96 0.71 -26.06
N GLY A 23 0.73 0.83 -25.56
CA GLY A 23 -0.15 -0.31 -25.24
C GLY A 23 0.15 -1.01 -23.92
N ILE A 24 1.14 -0.54 -23.14
CA ILE A 24 1.59 -1.12 -21.88
C ILE A 24 1.38 -0.10 -20.76
N MET A 25 1.12 -0.59 -19.55
CA MET A 25 1.00 0.26 -18.35
C MET A 25 2.31 0.99 -18.07
N SER A 26 2.25 2.29 -17.85
CA SER A 26 3.43 3.06 -17.46
C SER A 26 3.92 2.67 -16.06
N LYS A 27 5.20 2.93 -15.77
CA LYS A 27 5.80 2.70 -14.45
C LYS A 27 5.02 3.46 -13.38
N HIS A 28 4.55 2.74 -12.36
CA HIS A 28 3.81 3.30 -11.24
C HIS A 28 4.11 2.52 -9.96
N GLY A 29 3.99 3.20 -8.83
CA GLY A 29 4.06 2.56 -7.52
C GLY A 29 2.76 1.86 -7.15
N TYR A 30 2.76 1.10 -6.07
CA TYR A 30 1.54 0.63 -5.42
C TYR A 30 1.44 1.23 -4.01
N THR A 31 0.20 1.31 -3.52
CA THR A 31 -0.09 1.85 -2.19
C THR A 31 -0.41 0.70 -1.26
N VAL A 32 0.27 0.64 -0.12
CA VAL A 32 -0.06 -0.27 0.97
C VAL A 32 -1.11 0.34 1.91
N ALA A 33 -1.56 -0.43 2.89
CA ALA A 33 -2.71 -0.17 3.76
C ALA A 33 -2.80 1.22 4.42
N HIS A 34 -1.81 2.06 4.41
CA HIS A 34 -1.85 3.41 4.98
C HIS A 34 -1.51 4.52 3.98
N GLY A 35 -1.68 4.27 2.69
CA GLY A 35 -1.41 5.25 1.65
C GLY A 35 0.06 5.46 1.29
N TRP A 36 0.98 4.72 1.89
CA TRP A 36 2.41 4.78 1.60
C TRP A 36 2.77 3.95 0.38
N PHE A 37 3.67 4.47 -0.45
CA PHE A 37 4.21 3.73 -1.59
C PHE A 37 5.34 2.81 -1.15
N GLN A 38 5.26 1.55 -1.58
CA GLN A 38 6.34 0.60 -1.41
C GLN A 38 6.70 -0.02 -2.76
N GLY A 39 7.80 0.44 -3.35
CA GLY A 39 8.33 -0.10 -4.59
C GLY A 39 7.52 0.24 -5.85
N VAL A 40 7.80 -0.51 -6.90
CA VAL A 40 7.18 -0.37 -8.22
C VAL A 40 6.22 -1.54 -8.44
N CYS A 41 5.03 -1.24 -8.95
CA CYS A 41 4.06 -2.27 -9.29
C CYS A 41 4.56 -3.12 -10.47
N SER A 42 4.49 -4.44 -10.36
CA SER A 42 4.85 -5.37 -11.45
C SER A 42 3.98 -5.19 -12.70
N GLY A 43 2.81 -4.58 -12.55
CA GLY A 43 1.89 -4.30 -13.66
C GLY A 43 2.43 -3.38 -14.75
N ASN A 44 3.56 -2.69 -14.52
CA ASN A 44 4.22 -1.83 -15.51
C ASN A 44 4.76 -2.57 -16.75
N HIS A 45 4.73 -3.90 -16.76
CA HIS A 45 5.14 -4.72 -17.91
C HIS A 45 3.95 -5.35 -18.65
N HIS A 46 2.73 -5.11 -18.18
CA HIS A 46 1.52 -5.74 -18.71
C HIS A 46 0.64 -4.73 -19.47
N GLN A 47 -0.16 -5.26 -20.37
CA GLN A 47 -1.25 -4.51 -21.00
C GLN A 47 -2.30 -4.11 -19.92
N PRO A 48 -3.07 -3.04 -20.15
CA PRO A 48 -4.17 -2.70 -19.25
C PRO A 48 -5.28 -3.78 -19.23
N MET A 49 -6.04 -3.86 -18.15
CA MET A 49 -7.16 -4.80 -17.98
C MET A 49 -8.19 -4.72 -19.12
N GLN A 50 -8.31 -3.56 -19.77
CA GLN A 50 -9.19 -3.37 -20.91
C GLN A 50 -8.85 -4.32 -22.08
N PHE A 51 -7.57 -4.65 -22.26
CA PHE A 51 -7.10 -5.50 -23.35
C PHE A 51 -6.80 -6.94 -22.93
N SER A 52 -6.38 -7.13 -21.69
CA SER A 52 -6.03 -8.47 -21.19
C SER A 52 -6.30 -8.55 -19.69
N ARG A 53 -6.82 -9.68 -19.24
CA ARG A 53 -7.04 -9.98 -17.83
C ARG A 53 -6.24 -11.19 -17.32
N VAL A 54 -5.38 -11.75 -18.16
CA VAL A 54 -4.63 -12.98 -17.87
C VAL A 54 -3.86 -12.89 -16.55
N GLU A 55 -3.14 -11.79 -16.35
CA GLU A 55 -2.37 -11.59 -15.12
C GLU A 55 -3.27 -11.36 -13.90
N THR A 56 -4.40 -10.67 -14.08
CA THR A 56 -5.40 -10.49 -13.03
C THR A 56 -5.97 -11.83 -12.58
N ASP A 57 -6.38 -12.68 -13.52
CA ASP A 57 -6.98 -13.98 -13.22
C ASP A 57 -5.98 -14.91 -12.54
N ARG A 58 -4.69 -14.87 -12.96
CA ARG A 58 -3.60 -15.58 -12.31
C ARG A 58 -3.43 -15.16 -10.84
N ILE A 59 -3.33 -13.84 -10.59
CA ILE A 59 -3.17 -13.29 -9.24
C ILE A 59 -4.36 -13.62 -8.35
N VAL A 60 -5.59 -13.48 -8.85
CA VAL A 60 -6.81 -13.84 -8.11
C VAL A 60 -6.82 -15.32 -7.73
N SER A 61 -6.46 -16.18 -8.68
CA SER A 61 -6.37 -17.63 -8.44
C SER A 61 -5.33 -17.99 -7.37
N GLU A 62 -4.13 -17.40 -7.46
CA GLU A 62 -3.05 -17.61 -6.48
C GLU A 62 -3.44 -17.14 -5.07
N ILE A 63 -4.04 -15.96 -4.96
CA ILE A 63 -4.52 -15.44 -3.67
C ILE A 63 -5.57 -16.38 -3.07
N ARG A 64 -6.58 -16.79 -3.86
CA ARG A 64 -7.65 -17.69 -3.38
C ARG A 64 -7.11 -19.07 -3.00
N ALA A 65 -6.09 -19.58 -3.68
CA ALA A 65 -5.44 -20.84 -3.34
C ALA A 65 -4.62 -20.76 -2.03
N GLU A 66 -4.11 -19.57 -1.68
CA GLU A 66 -3.33 -19.35 -0.46
C GLU A 66 -4.23 -19.16 0.79
N ILE A 67 -5.43 -18.62 0.65
CA ILE A 67 -6.36 -18.35 1.75
C ILE A 67 -6.62 -19.58 2.63
N PRO A 68 -7.02 -20.75 2.10
CA PRO A 68 -7.26 -21.93 2.93
C PRO A 68 -6.02 -22.39 3.69
N LYS A 69 -4.81 -22.22 3.14
CA LYS A 69 -3.57 -22.55 3.81
C LYS A 69 -3.31 -21.64 5.00
N LEU A 70 -3.56 -20.33 4.85
CA LEU A 70 -3.44 -19.36 5.94
C LEU A 70 -4.43 -19.68 7.06
N LEU A 71 -5.68 -20.02 6.72
CA LEU A 71 -6.72 -20.36 7.70
C LEU A 71 -6.38 -21.68 8.42
N ALA A 72 -5.95 -22.71 7.69
CA ALA A 72 -5.52 -23.98 8.27
C ALA A 72 -4.33 -23.78 9.23
N LYS A 73 -3.35 -22.96 8.85
CA LYS A 73 -2.21 -22.63 9.71
C LYS A 73 -2.65 -21.88 10.97
N ALA A 74 -3.62 -20.98 10.86
CA ALA A 74 -4.18 -20.28 12.01
C ALA A 74 -4.84 -21.26 13.00
N GLU A 75 -5.60 -22.25 12.51
CA GLU A 75 -6.22 -23.27 13.37
C GLU A 75 -5.18 -24.22 14.01
N GLN A 76 -4.08 -24.54 13.30
CA GLN A 76 -2.97 -25.30 13.88
C GLN A 76 -2.30 -24.58 15.07
N TYR A 77 -2.08 -23.27 14.96
CA TYR A 77 -1.59 -22.47 16.09
C TYR A 77 -2.61 -22.42 17.24
N LYS A 78 -3.89 -22.22 16.93
CA LYS A 78 -4.96 -22.12 17.90
C LYS A 78 -5.16 -23.45 18.67
N SER A 79 -5.04 -24.58 18.00
CA SER A 79 -5.15 -25.92 18.61
C SER A 79 -3.89 -26.39 19.34
N GLY A 80 -2.76 -25.67 19.19
CA GLY A 80 -1.47 -26.06 19.74
C GLY A 80 -0.75 -27.14 18.92
N ALA A 81 -1.29 -27.56 17.77
CA ALA A 81 -0.62 -28.48 16.85
C ALA A 81 0.65 -27.88 16.26
N LEU A 82 0.67 -26.56 16.08
CA LEU A 82 1.83 -25.78 15.70
C LEU A 82 2.18 -24.83 16.86
N LYS A 83 3.43 -24.85 17.29
CA LYS A 83 3.92 -24.03 18.41
C LYS A 83 4.80 -22.91 17.90
N LEU A 84 4.79 -21.78 18.59
CA LEU A 84 5.75 -20.70 18.39
C LEU A 84 7.10 -21.07 19.03
N GLU A 85 8.18 -20.69 18.39
CA GLU A 85 9.53 -20.88 18.95
C GLU A 85 9.85 -19.84 20.02
N SER A 86 9.33 -18.62 19.83
CA SER A 86 9.64 -17.48 20.69
C SER A 86 8.52 -16.46 20.72
N VAL A 87 8.52 -15.62 21.74
CA VAL A 87 7.65 -14.44 21.88
C VAL A 87 8.47 -13.17 22.03
N LEU A 88 7.90 -12.04 21.62
CA LEU A 88 8.48 -10.73 21.89
C LEU A 88 7.92 -10.23 23.21
N LYS A 89 8.81 -9.97 24.17
CA LYS A 89 8.48 -9.40 25.46
C LYS A 89 8.97 -7.98 25.53
N ARG A 90 8.08 -7.06 25.87
CA ARG A 90 8.45 -5.67 26.06
C ARG A 90 9.02 -5.46 27.44
N VAL A 91 10.28 -5.04 27.54
CA VAL A 91 11.01 -4.80 28.80
C VAL A 91 11.50 -3.36 28.84
N LEU A 92 11.50 -2.79 30.05
CA LEU A 92 12.14 -1.49 30.23
C LEU A 92 13.64 -1.70 30.36
N ASP A 93 14.40 -1.20 29.40
CA ASP A 93 15.83 -1.08 29.52
C ASP A 93 16.16 0.10 30.46
N ILE A 94 16.70 -0.20 31.62
CA ILE A 94 16.95 0.77 32.68
C ILE A 94 18.08 1.72 32.28
N GLU A 95 19.09 1.26 31.56
CA GLU A 95 20.23 2.09 31.11
C GLU A 95 19.80 3.06 30.02
N LEU A 96 19.05 2.59 29.04
CA LEU A 96 18.54 3.41 27.94
C LEU A 96 17.27 4.21 28.29
N LYS A 97 16.65 3.91 29.45
CA LYS A 97 15.34 4.45 29.86
C LYS A 97 14.26 4.33 28.78
N LYS A 98 14.30 3.22 28.03
CA LYS A 98 13.40 2.96 26.89
C LYS A 98 12.81 1.56 26.99
N TRP A 99 11.60 1.43 26.48
CA TRP A 99 11.00 0.13 26.26
C TRP A 99 11.61 -0.52 25.02
N VAL A 100 12.15 -1.74 25.19
CA VAL A 100 12.74 -2.54 24.12
C VAL A 100 12.00 -3.87 24.01
N ASP A 101 11.90 -4.40 22.80
CA ASP A 101 11.33 -5.71 22.56
C ASP A 101 12.44 -6.76 22.61
N VAL A 102 12.38 -7.67 23.57
CA VAL A 102 13.32 -8.77 23.75
C VAL A 102 12.67 -10.06 23.31
N LYS A 103 13.38 -10.83 22.49
CA LYS A 103 12.95 -12.16 22.05
C LYS A 103 13.29 -13.18 23.12
N ILE A 104 12.28 -13.84 23.70
CA ILE A 104 12.44 -14.94 24.67
C ILE A 104 11.88 -16.23 24.08
N ALA A 105 12.39 -17.38 24.55
CA ALA A 105 11.84 -18.67 24.12
C ALA A 105 10.38 -18.79 24.58
N PHE A 106 9.54 -19.43 23.75
CA PHE A 106 8.12 -19.57 24.06
C PHE A 106 7.88 -20.29 25.39
N ALA A 107 8.74 -21.30 25.71
CA ALA A 107 8.65 -22.04 26.95
C ALA A 107 8.95 -21.19 28.20
N ASP A 108 9.78 -20.15 28.07
CA ASP A 108 10.18 -19.27 29.17
C ASP A 108 9.21 -18.12 29.38
N ALA A 109 8.26 -17.95 28.47
CA ALA A 109 7.21 -16.94 28.57
C ALA A 109 6.11 -17.39 29.57
N SER A 110 5.53 -16.43 30.28
CA SER A 110 4.35 -16.69 31.10
C SER A 110 3.16 -17.19 30.26
N TRP A 111 2.25 -17.91 30.88
CA TRP A 111 1.05 -18.41 30.18
C TRP A 111 0.28 -17.29 29.45
N LEU A 112 0.19 -16.11 30.06
CA LEU A 112 -0.51 -14.97 29.44
C LEU A 112 0.23 -14.45 28.18
N GLU A 113 1.57 -14.36 28.25
CA GLU A 113 2.40 -13.93 27.10
C GLU A 113 2.32 -14.96 25.98
N GLN A 114 2.37 -16.25 26.30
CA GLN A 114 2.20 -17.33 25.33
C GLN A 114 0.84 -17.23 24.62
N ARG A 115 -0.24 -17.07 25.38
CA ARG A 115 -1.60 -16.95 24.83
C ARG A 115 -1.72 -15.71 23.94
N GLN A 116 -1.26 -14.56 24.41
CA GLN A 116 -1.30 -13.32 23.61
C GLN A 116 -0.50 -13.46 22.31
N ALA A 117 0.67 -14.07 22.35
CA ALA A 117 1.48 -14.29 21.14
C ALA A 117 0.75 -15.20 20.14
N VAL A 118 0.13 -16.28 20.59
CA VAL A 118 -0.67 -17.17 19.73
C VAL A 118 -1.86 -16.41 19.15
N ASP A 119 -2.62 -15.67 19.97
CA ASP A 119 -3.77 -14.89 19.51
C ASP A 119 -3.37 -13.84 18.46
N GLN A 120 -2.21 -13.19 18.63
CA GLN A 120 -1.67 -12.24 17.65
C GLN A 120 -1.35 -12.91 16.31
N VAL A 121 -0.69 -14.07 16.33
CA VAL A 121 -0.35 -14.81 15.10
C VAL A 121 -1.62 -15.30 14.39
N VAL A 122 -2.57 -15.86 15.15
CA VAL A 122 -3.87 -16.30 14.61
C VAL A 122 -4.62 -15.13 13.99
N TRP A 123 -4.67 -13.99 14.69
CA TRP A 123 -5.29 -12.77 14.17
C TRP A 123 -4.61 -12.29 12.89
N ALA A 124 -3.26 -12.24 12.86
CA ALA A 124 -2.50 -11.79 11.70
C ALA A 124 -2.76 -12.68 10.47
N LEU A 125 -2.78 -14.00 10.65
CA LEU A 125 -3.07 -14.96 9.58
C LEU A 125 -4.51 -14.80 9.04
N LYS A 126 -5.50 -14.69 9.92
CA LYS A 126 -6.90 -14.49 9.54
C LYS A 126 -7.09 -13.13 8.85
N ASN A 127 -6.44 -12.09 9.35
CA ASN A 127 -6.51 -10.76 8.74
C ASN A 127 -5.84 -10.74 7.35
N LYS A 128 -4.70 -11.44 7.19
CA LYS A 128 -4.05 -11.61 5.88
C LYS A 128 -4.96 -12.33 4.89
N ALA A 129 -5.63 -13.40 5.30
CA ALA A 129 -6.58 -14.12 4.48
C ALA A 129 -7.75 -13.22 4.04
N ARG A 130 -8.34 -12.49 5.00
CA ARG A 130 -9.44 -11.54 4.72
C ARG A 130 -9.00 -10.41 3.78
N SER A 131 -7.84 -9.82 4.00
CA SER A 131 -7.32 -8.75 3.14
C SER A 131 -7.01 -9.27 1.73
N GLY A 132 -6.50 -10.50 1.63
CA GLY A 132 -6.29 -11.17 0.34
C GLY A 132 -7.59 -11.34 -0.42
N GLU A 133 -8.65 -11.84 0.22
CA GLU A 133 -9.96 -12.02 -0.42
C GLU A 133 -10.57 -10.70 -0.88
N LEU A 134 -10.50 -9.64 -0.06
CA LEU A 134 -10.97 -8.31 -0.44
C LEU A 134 -10.22 -7.78 -1.67
N PHE A 135 -8.91 -7.99 -1.71
CA PHE A 135 -8.11 -7.56 -2.85
C PHE A 135 -8.39 -8.38 -4.11
N ALA A 136 -8.53 -9.69 -4.00
CA ALA A 136 -8.91 -10.56 -5.11
C ALA A 136 -10.28 -10.15 -5.70
N ASN A 137 -11.26 -9.90 -4.85
CA ASN A 137 -12.59 -9.44 -5.25
C ASN A 137 -12.53 -8.05 -5.92
N GLN A 138 -11.68 -7.14 -5.45
CA GLN A 138 -11.47 -5.83 -6.09
C GLN A 138 -10.86 -5.98 -7.49
N LEU A 139 -9.84 -6.83 -7.65
CA LEU A 139 -9.21 -7.10 -8.94
C LEU A 139 -10.21 -7.68 -9.92
N GLU A 140 -10.92 -8.73 -9.53
CA GLU A 140 -11.91 -9.42 -10.36
C GLU A 140 -13.09 -8.51 -10.74
N SER A 141 -13.65 -7.79 -9.78
CA SER A 141 -14.72 -6.81 -10.02
C SER A 141 -14.29 -5.72 -10.98
N THR A 142 -13.07 -5.19 -10.82
CA THR A 142 -12.53 -4.19 -11.75
C THR A 142 -12.36 -4.77 -13.14
N ALA A 143 -11.75 -5.96 -13.25
CA ALA A 143 -11.56 -6.63 -14.54
C ALA A 143 -12.88 -6.90 -15.25
N ASN A 144 -13.89 -7.41 -14.54
CA ASN A 144 -15.21 -7.64 -15.10
C ASN A 144 -15.89 -6.36 -15.60
N LYS A 145 -15.64 -5.23 -14.95
CA LYS A 145 -16.19 -3.92 -15.32
C LYS A 145 -15.52 -3.32 -16.55
N VAL A 146 -14.17 -3.49 -16.67
CA VAL A 146 -13.41 -2.70 -17.66
C VAL A 146 -12.91 -3.54 -18.85
N HIS A 147 -12.88 -4.86 -18.76
CA HIS A 147 -12.38 -5.71 -19.86
C HIS A 147 -13.27 -5.55 -21.10
N GLY A 148 -12.62 -5.37 -22.25
CA GLY A 148 -13.30 -5.12 -23.53
C GLY A 148 -13.81 -3.68 -23.70
N THR A 149 -13.65 -2.80 -22.71
CA THR A 149 -13.98 -1.37 -22.86
C THR A 149 -12.81 -0.59 -23.45
N PRO A 150 -13.06 0.57 -24.10
CA PRO A 150 -12.00 1.45 -24.59
C PRO A 150 -11.18 2.03 -23.43
N LEU A 151 -9.93 2.40 -23.73
CA LEU A 151 -9.09 3.17 -22.81
C LEU A 151 -9.66 4.56 -22.59
N ILE A 152 -9.37 5.16 -21.44
CA ILE A 152 -9.87 6.47 -21.04
C ILE A 152 -8.91 7.55 -21.55
N GLU A 153 -9.44 8.52 -22.27
CA GLU A 153 -8.70 9.71 -22.67
C GLU A 153 -8.89 10.81 -21.62
N VAL A 154 -7.79 11.26 -21.05
CA VAL A 154 -7.80 12.33 -20.04
C VAL A 154 -6.93 13.48 -20.54
N ALA A 155 -7.46 14.69 -20.54
CA ALA A 155 -6.64 15.86 -20.80
C ALA A 155 -5.55 15.95 -19.72
N LYS A 156 -4.28 16.04 -20.14
CA LYS A 156 -3.20 16.30 -19.19
C LYS A 156 -3.48 17.64 -18.52
N LYS A 157 -3.44 17.62 -17.18
CA LYS A 157 -3.46 18.89 -16.44
C LYS A 157 -2.20 19.66 -16.80
N GLU A 158 -2.36 20.91 -17.21
CA GLU A 158 -1.22 21.81 -17.30
C GLU A 158 -0.61 21.92 -15.91
N VAL A 159 0.56 21.33 -15.75
CA VAL A 159 1.33 21.49 -14.52
C VAL A 159 2.03 22.84 -14.65
N THR A 160 1.47 23.86 -14.03
CA THR A 160 2.16 25.13 -13.90
C THR A 160 3.47 24.85 -13.15
N PRO A 161 4.64 25.12 -13.76
CA PRO A 161 5.90 24.86 -13.10
C PRO A 161 5.99 25.69 -11.81
N ILE A 162 6.27 25.02 -10.71
CA ILE A 162 6.42 25.67 -9.40
C ILE A 162 7.67 26.55 -9.46
N ARG A 163 7.53 27.79 -9.04
CA ARG A 163 8.60 28.79 -9.00
C ARG A 163 8.95 29.14 -7.55
N VAL A 164 10.16 29.63 -7.35
CA VAL A 164 10.55 30.21 -6.06
C VAL A 164 9.60 31.38 -5.74
N GLY A 165 9.06 31.39 -4.53
CA GLY A 165 8.04 32.35 -4.08
C GLY A 165 6.59 31.84 -4.18
N ASP A 166 6.31 30.76 -4.92
CA ASP A 166 4.97 30.18 -4.96
C ASP A 166 4.52 29.72 -3.57
N LYS A 167 3.23 29.94 -3.28
CA LYS A 167 2.64 29.61 -1.97
C LYS A 167 1.64 28.48 -2.11
N LYS A 168 1.67 27.55 -1.15
CA LYS A 168 0.74 26.44 -1.04
C LYS A 168 0.12 26.39 0.35
N LEU A 169 -1.21 26.35 0.42
CA LEU A 169 -1.94 26.18 1.67
C LEU A 169 -2.11 24.69 1.98
N SER A 170 -1.74 24.26 3.18
CA SER A 170 -2.08 22.93 3.68
C SER A 170 -3.57 22.91 4.07
N LYS A 171 -4.32 21.98 3.50
CA LYS A 171 -5.75 21.80 3.84
C LYS A 171 -5.96 21.26 5.25
N GLU A 172 -4.97 20.54 5.79
CA GLU A 172 -5.06 19.88 7.10
C GLU A 172 -4.63 20.80 8.25
N SER A 173 -3.56 21.58 8.06
CA SER A 173 -2.97 22.40 9.13
C SER A 173 -3.23 23.91 8.99
N GLY A 174 -3.80 24.35 7.87
CA GLY A 174 -3.94 25.78 7.56
C GLY A 174 -2.61 26.51 7.36
N SER A 175 -1.49 25.79 7.40
CA SER A 175 -0.16 26.40 7.27
C SER A 175 0.12 26.78 5.82
N VAL A 176 0.78 27.94 5.63
CA VAL A 176 1.24 28.39 4.32
C VAL A 176 2.67 27.93 4.11
N PHE A 177 2.89 27.18 3.03
CA PHE A 177 4.21 26.76 2.58
C PHE A 177 4.65 27.67 1.44
N THR A 178 5.85 28.22 1.54
CA THR A 178 6.45 29.04 0.46
C THR A 178 7.60 28.24 -0.17
N CYS A 179 7.61 28.13 -1.50
CA CYS A 179 8.71 27.52 -2.23
C CYS A 179 9.95 28.43 -2.15
N PHE A 180 11.04 27.94 -1.57
CA PHE A 180 12.27 28.73 -1.47
C PHE A 180 13.38 28.23 -2.40
N LYS A 181 13.28 27.01 -2.94
CA LYS A 181 14.24 26.45 -3.89
C LYS A 181 13.57 25.48 -4.83
N VAL A 182 13.92 25.54 -6.10
CA VAL A 182 13.61 24.52 -7.11
C VAL A 182 14.94 24.03 -7.69
N ASP A 183 15.13 22.70 -7.68
CA ASP A 183 16.35 22.04 -8.15
C ASP A 183 15.95 20.86 -9.04
N GLY A 184 15.91 21.10 -10.32
CA GLY A 184 15.36 20.16 -11.30
C GLY A 184 13.91 19.79 -10.96
N ALA A 185 13.63 18.50 -10.69
CA ALA A 185 12.30 18.02 -10.30
C ALA A 185 12.02 18.16 -8.77
N ARG A 186 12.98 18.61 -7.98
CA ARG A 186 12.85 18.75 -6.52
C ARG A 186 12.42 20.16 -6.15
N VAL A 187 11.37 20.26 -5.33
CA VAL A 187 10.84 21.54 -4.83
C VAL A 187 10.97 21.56 -3.31
N TYR A 188 11.57 22.58 -2.79
CA TYR A 188 11.81 22.78 -1.36
C TYR A 188 10.89 23.86 -0.81
N TRP A 189 10.20 23.53 0.29
CA TRP A 189 9.18 24.36 0.89
C TRP A 189 9.57 24.75 2.32
N SER A 190 9.40 26.01 2.69
CA SER A 190 9.43 26.47 4.08
C SER A 190 8.00 26.67 4.57
N ALA A 191 7.71 26.15 5.76
CA ALA A 191 6.43 26.41 6.43
C ALA A 191 6.52 27.74 7.20
N THR A 192 5.65 28.70 6.90
CA THR A 192 5.36 29.79 7.82
C THR A 192 4.15 29.37 8.63
N ARG A 193 4.31 29.18 9.94
CA ARG A 193 3.15 29.10 10.82
C ARG A 193 2.38 30.41 10.67
N ALA A 194 1.06 30.30 10.50
CA ALA A 194 0.21 31.45 10.76
C ALA A 194 0.52 31.83 12.22
N SER A 195 1.20 32.94 12.43
CA SER A 195 1.31 33.51 13.74
C SER A 195 -0.11 33.82 14.16
N ASP A 196 -0.59 33.15 15.21
CA ASP A 196 -1.81 33.54 15.90
C ASP A 196 -1.65 35.04 16.18
N GLY A 197 -2.47 35.84 15.50
CA GLY A 197 -2.42 37.28 15.67
C GLY A 197 -2.72 37.61 17.12
N LYS A 198 -1.71 37.93 17.86
CA LYS A 198 -1.69 38.75 19.08
C LYS A 198 -0.48 39.65 18.99
#